data_2d20f4207f5ddab380713cf6a92a7f02
#
_entry.id   2d20f4207f5ddab380713cf6a92a7f02
#
_cell.length_a   1.000
_cell.length_b   1.000
_cell.length_c   1.000
_cell.angle_alpha   90.00
_cell.angle_beta   90.00
_cell.angle_gamma   90.00
#
_symmetry.space_group_name_H-M   'P 1'
#
loop_
_entity.id
_entity.type
_entity.pdbx_description
1 polymer ?
#
loop_
_entity_poly.entity_id
_entity_poly.type
_entity_poly.pdbx_seq_one_letter_code
_entity_poly.pdbx_strand_id
1 'polypeptide(L)'
;LQQMTAAQDRASGNYNDFWARRNYHPHFSGIKAAVMIVHGLNDTNVKPVHVKALDDYLKAADHPAHLILHQGQHIYINAFASLDFSEMVNLWLADKLWGVKNDADQVLPRVLFEDNRQEDNWQVAQAWDGRMNFTYHVADHQLVKGAATSASPITFNDHQADATYQDWCAHPAKWQTALLNDDGQFSAHFATEVMAGDLVLRGTPQLTVDVATNLDHGLLSAYLVDRGTARRLTKNPVLLGKNAIPLGYQWKYDDLREFKLEKEPSDYHVISYGHLNLQNRH
;
A
#
# COMPACT_ATOMS: atom_id res chain seq x y z
N LEU A 1 19.12 18.15 -9.64
CA LEU A 1 19.20 17.08 -8.63
C LEU A 1 19.89 17.54 -7.35
N GLN A 2 21.12 18.10 -7.37
CA GLN A 2 21.87 18.52 -6.18
C GLN A 2 21.09 19.49 -5.28
N GLN A 3 20.49 20.54 -5.84
CA GLN A 3 19.64 21.48 -5.08
C GLN A 3 18.43 20.80 -4.45
N MET A 4 17.81 19.88 -5.17
CA MET A 4 16.68 19.11 -4.67
C MET A 4 17.10 18.19 -3.52
N THR A 5 18.25 17.53 -3.63
CA THR A 5 18.78 16.65 -2.58
C THR A 5 19.14 17.45 -1.31
N ALA A 6 19.78 18.63 -1.47
CA ALA A 6 20.11 19.49 -0.34
C ALA A 6 18.85 20.03 0.36
N ALA A 7 17.82 20.41 -0.40
CA ALA A 7 16.58 20.97 0.15
C ALA A 7 15.73 19.94 0.92
N GLN A 8 15.93 18.64 0.71
CA GLN A 8 15.23 17.58 1.44
C GLN A 8 15.64 17.45 2.90
N ASP A 9 16.77 18.02 3.28
CA ASP A 9 17.36 17.91 4.63
C ASP A 9 17.41 16.46 5.14
N ARG A 10 18.18 15.64 4.43
CA ARG A 10 18.34 14.23 4.81
C ARG A 10 19.09 14.04 6.13
N ALA A 11 19.83 15.03 6.57
CA ALA A 11 20.59 14.97 7.81
C ALA A 11 19.67 14.99 9.03
N SER A 12 18.68 15.86 9.05
CA SER A 12 17.71 15.92 10.15
C SER A 12 16.50 15.02 9.94
N GLY A 13 16.15 14.73 8.69
CA GLY A 13 14.92 14.01 8.34
C GLY A 13 13.62 14.75 8.65
N ASN A 14 13.70 16.03 9.00
CA ASN A 14 12.54 16.83 9.41
C ASN A 14 11.70 17.29 8.22
N TYR A 15 10.42 17.46 8.48
CA TYR A 15 9.52 18.12 7.57
C TYR A 15 9.85 19.63 7.51
N ASN A 16 10.13 20.12 6.31
CA ASN A 16 10.55 21.50 6.07
C ASN A 16 9.79 22.13 4.90
N ASP A 17 10.14 23.35 4.52
CA ASP A 17 9.50 24.09 3.41
C ASP A 17 9.56 23.36 2.07
N PHE A 18 10.60 22.57 1.82
CA PHE A 18 10.67 21.77 0.61
C PHE A 18 9.53 20.77 0.53
N TRP A 19 9.23 20.10 1.64
CA TRP A 19 8.13 19.13 1.74
C TRP A 19 6.78 19.82 1.82
N ALA A 20 6.68 20.91 2.59
CA ALA A 20 5.45 21.70 2.74
C ALA A 20 4.88 22.16 1.40
N ARG A 21 5.74 22.68 0.50
CA ARG A 21 5.34 23.14 -0.85
C ARG A 21 4.86 21.99 -1.78
N ARG A 22 5.11 20.74 -1.42
CA ARG A 22 4.73 19.52 -2.16
C ARG A 22 3.62 18.72 -1.49
N ASN A 23 3.19 19.18 -0.33
CA ASN A 23 2.09 18.57 0.41
C ASN A 23 0.78 19.23 0.02
N TYR A 24 -0.03 18.53 -0.74
CA TYR A 24 -1.33 19.01 -1.19
C TYR A 24 -2.48 18.68 -0.21
N HIS A 25 -2.25 17.88 0.83
CA HIS A 25 -3.28 17.50 1.80
C HIS A 25 -4.00 18.72 2.42
N PRO A 26 -3.31 19.81 2.82
CA PRO A 26 -3.97 20.99 3.36
C PRO A 26 -4.89 21.72 2.36
N HIS A 27 -4.78 21.38 1.06
CA HIS A 27 -5.49 22.04 -0.02
C HIS A 27 -6.61 21.18 -0.62
N PHE A 28 -6.90 20.02 -0.06
CA PHE A 28 -7.96 19.13 -0.56
C PHE A 28 -9.34 19.83 -0.59
N SER A 29 -9.61 20.78 0.31
CA SER A 29 -10.84 21.60 0.29
C SER A 29 -11.05 22.40 -1.00
N GLY A 30 -10.00 22.56 -1.80
CA GLY A 30 -10.07 23.20 -3.13
C GLY A 30 -10.58 22.28 -4.24
N ILE A 31 -10.72 20.98 -4.01
CA ILE A 31 -11.17 20.00 -5.01
C ILE A 31 -12.65 20.28 -5.34
N LYS A 32 -12.92 20.53 -6.62
CA LYS A 32 -14.28 20.76 -7.15
C LYS A 32 -14.66 19.72 -8.21
N ALA A 33 -13.66 19.16 -8.87
CA ALA A 33 -13.87 18.17 -9.92
C ALA A 33 -14.24 16.80 -9.31
N ALA A 34 -15.06 16.03 -10.01
CA ALA A 34 -15.25 14.61 -9.69
C ALA A 34 -13.92 13.87 -9.75
N VAL A 35 -13.72 12.88 -8.91
CA VAL A 35 -12.44 12.20 -8.74
C VAL A 35 -12.57 10.70 -8.99
N MET A 36 -11.68 10.16 -9.83
CA MET A 36 -11.47 8.73 -9.95
C MET A 36 -10.03 8.42 -9.54
N ILE A 37 -9.86 7.57 -8.54
CA ILE A 37 -8.57 7.16 -7.99
C ILE A 37 -8.31 5.73 -8.41
N VAL A 38 -7.13 5.49 -9.00
CA VAL A 38 -6.68 4.15 -9.37
C VAL A 38 -5.31 3.90 -8.77
N HIS A 39 -5.13 2.79 -8.06
CA HIS A 39 -3.87 2.53 -7.38
C HIS A 39 -3.57 1.06 -7.14
N GLY A 40 -2.28 0.70 -7.17
CA GLY A 40 -1.79 -0.62 -6.82
C GLY A 40 -1.55 -0.78 -5.32
N LEU A 41 -2.16 -1.78 -4.70
CA LEU A 41 -1.98 -2.06 -3.26
C LEU A 41 -0.55 -2.52 -2.91
N ASN A 42 0.17 -3.06 -3.88
CA ASN A 42 1.57 -3.44 -3.75
C ASN A 42 2.56 -2.40 -4.31
N ASP A 43 2.11 -1.17 -4.57
CA ASP A 43 2.98 -0.09 -5.06
C ASP A 43 3.97 0.33 -3.97
N THR A 44 5.25 0.03 -4.20
CA THR A 44 6.35 0.42 -3.32
C THR A 44 6.95 1.77 -3.68
N ASN A 45 6.65 2.30 -4.86
CA ASN A 45 7.13 3.59 -5.33
C ASN A 45 6.21 4.73 -4.83
N VAL A 46 4.94 4.71 -5.21
CA VAL A 46 3.93 5.63 -4.68
C VAL A 46 3.11 4.89 -3.62
N LYS A 47 3.29 5.26 -2.36
CA LYS A 47 2.71 4.49 -1.25
C LYS A 47 1.19 4.59 -1.21
N PRO A 48 0.45 3.49 -0.98
CA PRO A 48 -1.01 3.49 -0.85
C PRO A 48 -1.57 4.44 0.21
N VAL A 49 -0.78 4.84 1.19
CA VAL A 49 -1.17 5.82 2.22
C VAL A 49 -1.62 7.17 1.64
N HIS A 50 -1.06 7.57 0.49
CA HIS A 50 -1.47 8.82 -0.18
C HIS A 50 -2.89 8.72 -0.73
N VAL A 51 -3.24 7.56 -1.27
CA VAL A 51 -4.61 7.27 -1.74
C VAL A 51 -5.59 7.29 -0.58
N LYS A 52 -5.22 6.67 0.54
CA LYS A 52 -6.04 6.65 1.77
C LYS A 52 -6.37 8.06 2.24
N ALA A 53 -5.37 8.94 2.33
CA ALA A 53 -5.57 10.31 2.77
C ALA A 53 -6.54 11.10 1.89
N LEU A 54 -6.46 10.91 0.57
CA LEU A 54 -7.38 11.54 -0.38
C LEU A 54 -8.78 10.94 -0.29
N ASP A 55 -8.92 9.62 -0.26
CA ASP A 55 -10.21 8.94 -0.16
C ASP A 55 -10.95 9.29 1.14
N ASP A 56 -10.25 9.35 2.26
CA ASP A 56 -10.82 9.75 3.55
C ASP A 56 -11.36 11.18 3.50
N TYR A 57 -10.60 12.09 2.88
CA TYR A 57 -11.06 13.46 2.71
C TYR A 57 -12.31 13.53 1.83
N LEU A 58 -12.30 12.89 0.67
CA LEU A 58 -13.44 12.90 -0.27
C LEU A 58 -14.70 12.30 0.38
N LYS A 59 -14.54 11.21 1.13
CA LYS A 59 -15.62 10.58 1.89
C LYS A 59 -16.18 11.50 2.98
N ALA A 60 -15.31 12.15 3.75
CA ALA A 60 -15.73 13.09 4.81
C ALA A 60 -16.42 14.34 4.26
N ALA A 61 -16.05 14.76 3.05
CA ALA A 61 -16.64 15.90 2.35
C ALA A 61 -17.89 15.54 1.54
N ASP A 62 -18.34 14.28 1.57
CA ASP A 62 -19.41 13.74 0.70
C ASP A 62 -19.19 14.08 -0.79
N HIS A 63 -17.92 14.04 -1.20
CA HIS A 63 -17.51 14.37 -2.55
C HIS A 63 -17.60 13.15 -3.47
N PRO A 64 -18.22 13.25 -4.65
CA PRO A 64 -18.32 12.14 -5.58
C PRO A 64 -16.93 11.62 -6.01
N ALA A 65 -16.67 10.36 -5.74
CA ALA A 65 -15.40 9.73 -6.09
C ALA A 65 -15.57 8.23 -6.34
N HIS A 66 -14.70 7.69 -7.19
CA HIS A 66 -14.54 6.26 -7.42
C HIS A 66 -13.13 5.84 -7.05
N LEU A 67 -12.99 4.72 -6.36
CA LEU A 67 -11.71 4.17 -5.92
C LEU A 67 -11.52 2.77 -6.53
N ILE A 68 -10.47 2.58 -7.31
CA ILE A 68 -10.12 1.33 -7.96
C ILE A 68 -8.75 0.88 -7.44
N LEU A 69 -8.70 -0.26 -6.77
CA LEU A 69 -7.50 -0.81 -6.16
C LEU A 69 -7.17 -2.17 -6.74
N HIS A 70 -5.97 -2.32 -7.28
CA HIS A 70 -5.51 -3.59 -7.85
C HIS A 70 -4.33 -4.17 -7.07
N GLN A 71 -4.05 -5.48 -7.24
CA GLN A 71 -2.96 -6.17 -6.56
C GLN A 71 -1.58 -5.95 -7.19
N GLY A 72 -1.52 -5.26 -8.32
CA GLY A 72 -0.26 -4.91 -8.96
C GLY A 72 0.54 -3.86 -8.19
N GLN A 73 1.73 -3.59 -8.71
CA GLN A 73 2.60 -2.50 -8.26
C GLN A 73 2.29 -1.21 -9.03
N HIS A 74 3.32 -0.45 -9.40
CA HIS A 74 3.23 0.78 -10.19
C HIS A 74 3.06 0.44 -11.68
N ILE A 75 1.83 0.06 -12.05
CA ILE A 75 1.47 -0.38 -13.41
C ILE A 75 0.20 0.33 -13.89
N TYR A 76 -0.05 0.26 -15.18
CA TYR A 76 -1.27 0.81 -15.77
C TYR A 76 -2.41 -0.20 -15.67
N ILE A 77 -3.53 0.20 -15.09
CA ILE A 77 -4.70 -0.67 -14.90
C ILE A 77 -5.35 -1.11 -16.21
N ASN A 78 -5.23 -0.32 -17.26
CA ASN A 78 -5.73 -0.68 -18.59
C ASN A 78 -4.99 -1.88 -19.22
N ALA A 79 -3.93 -2.36 -18.57
CA ALA A 79 -3.24 -3.59 -18.94
C ALA A 79 -3.84 -4.86 -18.32
N PHE A 80 -4.84 -4.76 -17.44
CA PHE A 80 -5.57 -5.92 -16.91
C PHE A 80 -6.69 -6.34 -17.87
N ALA A 81 -6.60 -7.56 -18.39
CA ALA A 81 -7.60 -8.10 -19.32
C ALA A 81 -8.96 -8.37 -18.64
N SER A 82 -8.95 -8.57 -17.33
CA SER A 82 -10.16 -8.88 -16.54
C SER A 82 -11.03 -7.67 -16.20
N LEU A 83 -10.57 -6.46 -16.52
CA LEU A 83 -11.30 -5.22 -16.25
C LEU A 83 -11.26 -4.31 -17.47
N ASP A 84 -12.41 -4.01 -18.04
CA ASP A 84 -12.52 -3.00 -19.10
C ASP A 84 -12.45 -1.59 -18.52
N PHE A 85 -11.26 -1.23 -18.09
CA PHE A 85 -10.98 0.07 -17.52
C PHE A 85 -11.20 1.21 -18.52
N SER A 86 -10.92 0.97 -19.78
CA SER A 86 -11.12 1.97 -20.84
C SER A 86 -12.58 2.35 -20.98
N GLU A 87 -13.47 1.36 -20.91
CA GLU A 87 -14.93 1.61 -20.96
C GLU A 87 -15.42 2.32 -19.69
N MET A 88 -14.90 1.93 -18.51
CA MET A 88 -15.22 2.61 -17.25
C MET A 88 -14.83 4.09 -17.30
N VAL A 89 -13.64 4.41 -17.78
CA VAL A 89 -13.16 5.80 -17.93
C VAL A 89 -13.98 6.55 -18.98
N ASN A 90 -14.28 5.91 -20.11
CA ASN A 90 -15.10 6.50 -21.15
C ASN A 90 -16.50 6.87 -20.65
N LEU A 91 -17.15 5.95 -19.95
CA LEU A 91 -18.46 6.18 -19.33
C LEU A 91 -18.41 7.37 -18.35
N TRP A 92 -17.42 7.39 -17.48
CA TRP A 92 -17.25 8.43 -16.47
C TRP A 92 -16.92 9.79 -17.07
N LEU A 93 -15.99 9.86 -18.04
CA LEU A 93 -15.62 11.12 -18.70
C LEU A 93 -16.77 11.65 -19.56
N ALA A 94 -17.55 10.78 -20.21
CA ALA A 94 -18.72 11.20 -20.99
C ALA A 94 -19.74 11.94 -20.11
N ASP A 95 -20.00 11.46 -18.90
CA ASP A 95 -20.85 12.16 -17.94
C ASP A 95 -20.19 13.47 -17.44
N LYS A 96 -18.95 13.37 -16.91
CA LYS A 96 -18.31 14.48 -16.18
C LYS A 96 -17.84 15.63 -17.08
N LEU A 97 -17.40 15.35 -18.31
CA LEU A 97 -16.87 16.35 -19.22
C LEU A 97 -17.89 16.79 -20.28
N TRP A 98 -18.73 15.88 -20.73
CA TRP A 98 -19.67 16.13 -21.83
C TRP A 98 -21.13 16.23 -21.39
N GLY A 99 -21.41 15.97 -20.12
CA GLY A 99 -22.77 16.03 -19.56
C GLY A 99 -23.73 14.98 -20.12
N VAL A 100 -23.18 13.87 -20.65
CA VAL A 100 -24.00 12.76 -21.15
C VAL A 100 -24.71 12.09 -19.97
N LYS A 101 -26.02 11.96 -20.06
CA LYS A 101 -26.85 11.28 -19.04
C LYS A 101 -26.77 9.77 -19.22
N ASN A 102 -25.78 9.14 -18.60
CA ASN A 102 -25.47 7.74 -18.71
C ASN A 102 -25.39 7.00 -17.37
N ASP A 103 -25.84 7.67 -16.28
CA ASP A 103 -25.88 7.12 -14.93
C ASP A 103 -24.52 6.61 -14.40
N ALA A 104 -23.40 7.20 -14.86
CA ALA A 104 -22.04 6.75 -14.53
C ALA A 104 -21.81 6.59 -13.03
N ASP A 105 -22.26 7.54 -12.20
CA ASP A 105 -22.09 7.49 -10.74
C ASP A 105 -22.90 6.36 -10.07
N GLN A 106 -23.87 5.79 -10.74
CA GLN A 106 -24.71 4.68 -10.25
C GLN A 106 -24.19 3.34 -10.76
N VAL A 107 -23.71 3.33 -12.00
CA VAL A 107 -23.19 2.12 -12.67
C VAL A 107 -21.78 1.77 -12.17
N LEU A 108 -20.94 2.80 -12.00
CA LEU A 108 -19.58 2.60 -11.50
C LEU A 108 -19.58 2.43 -9.97
N PRO A 109 -18.94 1.40 -9.44
CA PRO A 109 -18.90 1.18 -7.99
C PRO A 109 -18.11 2.28 -7.27
N ARG A 110 -18.52 2.62 -6.05
CA ARG A 110 -17.77 3.55 -5.20
C ARG A 110 -16.36 3.04 -4.92
N VAL A 111 -16.23 1.75 -4.63
CA VAL A 111 -14.95 1.06 -4.44
C VAL A 111 -14.98 -0.24 -5.25
N LEU A 112 -14.01 -0.39 -6.13
CA LEU A 112 -13.70 -1.61 -6.85
C LEU A 112 -12.31 -2.06 -6.44
N PHE A 113 -12.15 -3.31 -6.02
CA PHE A 113 -10.84 -3.82 -5.62
C PHE A 113 -10.62 -5.26 -6.07
N GLU A 114 -9.39 -5.58 -6.38
CA GLU A 114 -8.97 -6.92 -6.75
C GLU A 114 -8.64 -7.73 -5.49
N ASP A 115 -9.18 -8.97 -5.42
CA ASP A 115 -8.89 -9.93 -4.35
C ASP A 115 -7.44 -10.47 -4.51
N ASN A 116 -6.68 -10.52 -3.42
CA ASN A 116 -5.31 -11.06 -3.43
C ASN A 116 -5.24 -12.60 -3.36
N ARG A 117 -6.38 -13.26 -3.18
CA ARG A 117 -6.47 -14.73 -3.13
C ARG A 117 -6.60 -15.37 -4.49
N GLN A 118 -7.29 -14.69 -5.40
CA GLN A 118 -7.51 -15.13 -6.77
C GLN A 118 -7.14 -14.00 -7.73
N GLU A 119 -6.46 -14.37 -8.82
CA GLU A 119 -6.23 -13.42 -9.90
C GLU A 119 -7.55 -13.04 -10.57
N ASP A 120 -7.61 -11.81 -11.06
CA ASP A 120 -8.74 -11.27 -11.83
C ASP A 120 -10.09 -11.33 -11.10
N ASN A 121 -10.07 -11.46 -9.77
CA ASN A 121 -11.29 -11.48 -8.96
C ASN A 121 -11.58 -10.10 -8.37
N TRP A 122 -12.39 -9.34 -9.09
CA TRP A 122 -12.78 -8.00 -8.69
C TRP A 122 -14.01 -8.03 -7.78
N GLN A 123 -13.92 -7.26 -6.70
CA GLN A 123 -14.94 -7.11 -5.68
C GLN A 123 -15.42 -5.66 -5.59
N VAL A 124 -16.67 -5.47 -5.22
CA VAL A 124 -17.25 -4.13 -5.02
C VAL A 124 -17.56 -3.86 -3.55
N ALA A 125 -17.43 -2.60 -3.14
CA ALA A 125 -17.78 -2.16 -1.81
C ALA A 125 -18.27 -0.70 -1.81
N GLN A 126 -18.95 -0.31 -0.73
CA GLN A 126 -19.35 1.08 -0.52
C GLN A 126 -18.24 1.93 0.12
N ALA A 127 -17.30 1.29 0.79
CA ALA A 127 -16.12 1.93 1.39
C ALA A 127 -14.95 0.96 1.38
N TRP A 128 -13.73 1.51 1.36
CA TRP A 128 -12.51 0.71 1.48
C TRP A 128 -12.37 0.11 2.88
N ASP A 129 -12.74 0.85 3.91
CA ASP A 129 -12.68 0.37 5.29
C ASP A 129 -13.61 -0.82 5.51
N GLY A 130 -13.13 -1.78 6.31
CA GLY A 130 -13.92 -2.92 6.74
C GLY A 130 -15.09 -2.51 7.65
N ARG A 131 -16.08 -3.41 7.78
CA ARG A 131 -17.24 -3.19 8.67
C ARG A 131 -16.93 -3.43 10.15
N MET A 132 -15.87 -4.19 10.43
CA MET A 132 -15.46 -4.55 11.79
C MET A 132 -13.97 -4.26 11.98
N ASN A 133 -13.63 -3.78 13.15
CA ASN A 133 -12.25 -3.61 13.56
C ASN A 133 -11.81 -4.82 14.39
N PHE A 134 -10.62 -5.32 14.10
CA PHE A 134 -9.95 -6.33 14.90
C PHE A 134 -8.82 -5.66 15.66
N THR A 135 -8.80 -5.82 16.98
CA THR A 135 -7.71 -5.34 17.82
C THR A 135 -6.97 -6.53 18.44
N TYR A 136 -5.68 -6.52 18.28
CA TYR A 136 -4.76 -7.45 18.90
C TYR A 136 -3.83 -6.69 19.83
N HIS A 137 -3.47 -7.31 20.93
CA HIS A 137 -2.48 -6.81 21.87
C HIS A 137 -1.24 -7.71 21.81
N VAL A 138 -0.09 -7.10 21.99
CA VAL A 138 1.18 -7.81 22.08
C VAL A 138 1.31 -8.41 23.48
N ALA A 139 1.60 -9.71 23.57
CA ALA A 139 1.92 -10.43 24.80
C ALA A 139 2.93 -11.53 24.49
N ASP A 140 4.12 -11.46 25.08
CA ASP A 140 5.16 -12.47 24.97
C ASP A 140 5.40 -13.02 23.54
N HIS A 141 5.70 -12.12 22.59
CA HIS A 141 5.87 -12.44 21.17
C HIS A 141 4.60 -12.96 20.44
N GLN A 142 3.44 -12.85 21.07
CA GLN A 142 2.15 -13.22 20.48
C GLN A 142 1.28 -12.01 20.23
N LEU A 143 0.39 -12.14 19.26
CA LEU A 143 -0.73 -11.25 19.01
C LEU A 143 -1.99 -11.91 19.54
N VAL A 144 -2.53 -11.39 20.63
CA VAL A 144 -3.73 -11.94 21.28
C VAL A 144 -4.92 -11.00 21.19
N LYS A 145 -6.12 -11.56 21.01
CA LYS A 145 -7.36 -10.81 21.07
C LYS A 145 -7.76 -10.60 22.54
N GLY A 146 -8.39 -9.46 22.83
CA GLY A 146 -8.94 -9.17 24.15
C GLY A 146 -8.29 -7.98 24.84
N ALA A 147 -8.31 -7.95 26.15
CA ALA A 147 -7.72 -6.87 26.93
C ALA A 147 -6.18 -6.91 26.87
N ALA A 148 -5.57 -5.74 26.78
CA ALA A 148 -4.12 -5.62 26.86
C ALA A 148 -3.63 -6.15 28.23
N THR A 149 -2.64 -7.01 28.19
CA THR A 149 -1.88 -7.43 29.37
C THR A 149 -0.60 -6.63 29.45
N SER A 150 -0.04 -6.47 30.65
CA SER A 150 1.27 -5.85 30.79
C SER A 150 2.30 -6.74 30.11
N ALA A 151 2.95 -6.21 29.09
CA ALA A 151 4.03 -6.89 28.40
C ALA A 151 5.38 -6.37 28.90
N SER A 152 6.36 -7.26 29.01
CA SER A 152 7.75 -6.86 29.25
C SER A 152 8.32 -6.17 28.02
N PRO A 153 9.21 -5.17 28.19
CA PRO A 153 9.90 -4.56 27.06
C PRO A 153 10.68 -5.59 26.26
N ILE A 154 10.57 -5.50 24.94
CA ILE A 154 11.38 -6.31 24.01
C ILE A 154 12.46 -5.41 23.43
N THR A 155 13.70 -5.86 23.46
CA THR A 155 14.84 -5.09 22.96
C THR A 155 15.45 -5.82 21.77
N PHE A 156 15.76 -5.07 20.72
CA PHE A 156 16.49 -5.55 19.55
C PHE A 156 17.46 -4.48 19.04
N ASN A 157 18.45 -4.90 18.27
CA ASN A 157 19.42 -4.00 17.66
C ASN A 157 18.95 -3.54 16.28
N ASP A 158 19.25 -2.27 15.94
CA ASP A 158 19.05 -1.77 14.60
C ASP A 158 20.26 -2.00 13.67
N HIS A 159 21.36 -2.53 14.21
CA HIS A 159 22.61 -2.70 13.50
C HIS A 159 22.79 -4.12 12.96
N GLN A 160 22.54 -4.27 11.68
CA GLN A 160 22.86 -5.47 10.92
C GLN A 160 24.24 -5.29 10.27
N ALA A 161 25.30 -5.80 10.93
CA ALA A 161 26.69 -5.44 10.67
C ALA A 161 27.22 -5.81 9.26
N ASP A 162 26.59 -6.74 8.57
CA ASP A 162 27.14 -7.36 7.37
C ASP A 162 26.60 -6.82 6.04
N ALA A 163 25.74 -5.82 6.06
CA ALA A 163 25.16 -5.25 4.85
C ALA A 163 25.44 -3.73 4.76
N THR A 164 25.90 -3.29 3.61
CA THR A 164 26.05 -1.86 3.34
C THR A 164 24.71 -1.24 2.91
N TYR A 165 24.59 0.08 3.03
CA TYR A 165 23.42 0.82 2.52
C TYR A 165 23.17 0.54 1.02
N GLN A 166 24.24 0.40 0.22
CA GLN A 166 24.12 0.07 -1.20
C GLN A 166 23.54 -1.32 -1.43
N ASP A 167 23.96 -2.32 -0.63
CA ASP A 167 23.42 -3.67 -0.71
C ASP A 167 21.92 -3.71 -0.40
N TRP A 168 21.51 -2.96 0.59
CA TRP A 168 20.10 -2.86 0.98
C TRP A 168 19.25 -2.19 -0.10
N CYS A 169 19.76 -1.13 -0.70
CA CYS A 169 19.06 -0.45 -1.81
C CYS A 169 18.98 -1.32 -3.07
N ALA A 170 20.02 -2.12 -3.33
CA ALA A 170 20.07 -2.99 -4.51
C ALA A 170 19.19 -4.24 -4.35
N HIS A 171 19.01 -4.73 -3.11
CA HIS A 171 18.35 -6.01 -2.84
C HIS A 171 17.32 -5.94 -1.70
N PRO A 172 16.28 -5.07 -1.80
CA PRO A 172 15.32 -4.86 -0.72
C PRO A 172 14.54 -6.13 -0.34
N ALA A 173 14.25 -7.00 -1.29
CA ALA A 173 13.57 -8.27 -1.02
C ALA A 173 14.44 -9.23 -0.18
N LYS A 174 15.74 -9.27 -0.43
CA LYS A 174 16.69 -10.06 0.34
C LYS A 174 16.75 -9.59 1.80
N TRP A 175 16.80 -8.30 2.01
CA TRP A 175 16.76 -7.70 3.33
C TRP A 175 15.46 -8.02 4.08
N GLN A 176 14.31 -7.83 3.44
CA GLN A 176 13.01 -8.18 4.03
C GLN A 176 12.95 -9.66 4.45
N THR A 177 13.43 -10.56 3.59
CA THR A 177 13.49 -12.00 3.90
C THR A 177 14.41 -12.29 5.08
N ALA A 178 15.56 -11.62 5.17
CA ALA A 178 16.48 -11.78 6.29
C ALA A 178 15.84 -11.35 7.61
N LEU A 179 15.15 -10.22 7.66
CA LEU A 179 14.43 -9.76 8.86
C LEU A 179 13.27 -10.68 9.25
N LEU A 180 12.55 -11.24 8.31
CA LEU A 180 11.44 -12.17 8.59
C LEU A 180 11.93 -13.52 9.15
N ASN A 181 13.17 -13.89 8.89
CA ASN A 181 13.82 -15.10 9.38
C ASN A 181 14.82 -14.84 10.52
N ASP A 182 14.92 -13.59 10.96
CA ASP A 182 15.73 -13.20 12.12
C ASP A 182 15.22 -13.88 13.40
N ASP A 183 16.13 -14.22 14.29
CA ASP A 183 15.86 -14.87 15.58
C ASP A 183 15.48 -13.87 16.69
N GLY A 184 15.20 -12.63 16.34
CA GLY A 184 14.86 -11.56 17.27
C GLY A 184 16.03 -10.65 17.63
N GLN A 185 17.19 -10.80 16.98
CA GLN A 185 18.35 -9.96 17.24
C GLN A 185 18.17 -8.54 16.64
N PHE A 186 17.60 -8.45 15.45
CA PHE A 186 17.46 -7.19 14.69
C PHE A 186 16.00 -6.75 14.46
N SER A 187 15.05 -7.54 14.94
CA SER A 187 13.62 -7.27 14.82
C SER A 187 12.84 -7.92 15.95
N ALA A 188 11.67 -7.38 16.25
CA ALA A 188 10.72 -7.99 17.17
C ALA A 188 9.58 -8.62 16.37
N HIS A 189 9.29 -9.89 16.61
CA HIS A 189 8.26 -10.65 15.93
C HIS A 189 7.11 -10.98 16.86
N PHE A 190 5.89 -10.80 16.37
CA PHE A 190 4.66 -11.13 17.08
C PHE A 190 3.75 -11.89 16.13
N ALA A 191 3.22 -13.01 16.57
CA ALA A 191 2.38 -13.84 15.73
C ALA A 191 1.06 -14.20 16.45
N THR A 192 0.00 -14.34 15.68
CA THR A 192 -1.21 -15.02 16.14
C THR A 192 -0.96 -16.53 16.17
N GLU A 193 -1.84 -17.27 16.83
CA GLU A 193 -1.96 -18.70 16.54
C GLU A 193 -2.30 -18.92 15.06
N VAL A 194 -2.08 -20.13 14.57
CA VAL A 194 -2.46 -20.50 13.22
C VAL A 194 -3.94 -20.25 13.03
N MET A 195 -4.30 -19.49 12.01
CA MET A 195 -5.68 -19.18 11.72
C MET A 195 -6.45 -20.43 11.29
N ALA A 196 -7.61 -20.67 11.89
CA ALA A 196 -8.47 -21.80 11.54
C ALA A 196 -9.18 -21.63 10.19
N GLY A 197 -9.14 -20.44 9.61
CA GLY A 197 -9.74 -20.09 8.33
C GLY A 197 -9.24 -18.77 7.81
N ASP A 198 -9.72 -18.38 6.65
CA ASP A 198 -9.35 -17.15 5.98
C ASP A 198 -9.77 -15.91 6.80
N LEU A 199 -8.89 -14.94 6.90
CA LEU A 199 -9.17 -13.61 7.45
C LEU A 199 -9.12 -12.58 6.31
N VAL A 200 -10.25 -11.95 6.06
CA VAL A 200 -10.32 -10.85 5.08
C VAL A 200 -9.98 -9.53 5.76
N LEU A 201 -8.89 -8.92 5.36
CA LEU A 201 -8.46 -7.61 5.81
C LEU A 201 -8.73 -6.58 4.72
N ARG A 202 -9.41 -5.50 5.09
CA ARG A 202 -9.68 -4.36 4.22
C ARG A 202 -9.63 -3.08 5.04
N GLY A 203 -9.03 -2.05 4.49
CA GLY A 203 -8.73 -0.81 5.20
C GLY A 203 -7.25 -0.66 5.51
N THR A 204 -6.92 0.20 6.46
CA THR A 204 -5.53 0.52 6.83
C THR A 204 -5.23 -0.02 8.22
N PRO A 205 -4.27 -0.94 8.37
CA PRO A 205 -3.84 -1.40 9.68
C PRO A 205 -3.16 -0.26 10.45
N GLN A 206 -3.34 -0.26 11.76
CA GLN A 206 -2.73 0.69 12.69
C GLN A 206 -1.96 -0.06 13.76
N LEU A 207 -0.77 0.45 14.07
CA LEU A 207 0.07 -0.03 15.17
C LEU A 207 0.31 1.12 16.14
N THR A 208 0.04 0.88 17.42
CA THR A 208 0.37 1.81 18.52
C THR A 208 1.35 1.10 19.46
N VAL A 209 2.53 1.68 19.63
CA VAL A 209 3.59 1.12 20.47
C VAL A 209 4.30 2.25 21.22
N ASP A 210 4.75 1.95 22.44
CA ASP A 210 5.70 2.79 23.16
C ASP A 210 7.11 2.35 22.78
N VAL A 211 7.94 3.28 22.34
CA VAL A 211 9.29 3.00 21.84
C VAL A 211 10.31 3.83 22.60
N ALA A 212 11.38 3.19 23.04
CA ALA A 212 12.58 3.85 23.54
C ALA A 212 13.79 3.46 22.68
N THR A 213 14.67 4.40 22.45
CA THR A 213 15.93 4.18 21.74
C THR A 213 17.10 4.81 22.54
N ASN A 214 18.27 4.23 22.41
CA ASN A 214 19.50 4.75 23.02
C ASN A 214 20.19 5.82 22.16
N LEU A 215 19.59 6.17 21.00
CA LEU A 215 20.09 7.22 20.10
C LEU A 215 19.04 8.31 19.95
N ASP A 216 19.46 9.47 19.51
CA ASP A 216 18.59 10.63 19.21
C ASP A 216 17.95 10.55 17.81
N HIS A 217 18.20 9.46 17.10
CA HIS A 217 17.67 9.18 15.76
C HIS A 217 17.35 7.71 15.60
N GLY A 218 16.61 7.39 14.56
CA GLY A 218 16.25 6.02 14.19
C GLY A 218 15.08 5.99 13.23
N LEU A 219 14.85 4.84 12.63
CA LEU A 219 13.70 4.54 11.79
C LEU A 219 13.03 3.27 12.29
N LEU A 220 11.82 3.38 12.80
CA LEU A 220 11.00 2.23 13.14
C LEU A 220 10.21 1.80 11.91
N SER A 221 10.33 0.54 11.53
CA SER A 221 9.55 -0.07 10.45
C SER A 221 8.66 -1.17 11.00
N ALA A 222 7.39 -1.16 10.64
CA ALA A 222 6.45 -2.20 11.01
C ALA A 222 5.91 -2.89 9.77
N TYR A 223 5.82 -4.21 9.80
CA TYR A 223 5.29 -5.04 8.72
C TYR A 223 4.16 -5.92 9.24
N LEU A 224 3.03 -5.90 8.54
CA LEU A 224 1.96 -6.88 8.71
C LEU A 224 2.19 -7.99 7.69
N VAL A 225 2.35 -9.22 8.17
CA VAL A 225 2.78 -10.36 7.35
C VAL A 225 1.84 -11.54 7.54
N ASP A 226 1.37 -12.11 6.43
CA ASP A 226 0.77 -13.44 6.39
C ASP A 226 1.90 -14.47 6.24
N ARG A 227 2.09 -15.33 7.24
CA ARG A 227 3.15 -16.35 7.29
C ARG A 227 2.59 -17.76 7.07
N GLY A 228 3.45 -18.62 6.55
CA GLY A 228 3.16 -20.02 6.26
C GLY A 228 3.23 -20.29 4.76
N THR A 229 3.57 -21.52 4.39
CA THR A 229 3.74 -21.92 3.00
C THR A 229 2.37 -21.98 2.29
N ALA A 230 2.23 -21.18 1.25
CA ALA A 230 1.04 -21.14 0.42
C ALA A 230 1.38 -20.74 -1.03
N ARG A 231 0.45 -20.95 -1.95
CA ARG A 231 0.54 -20.33 -3.28
C ARG A 231 -0.14 -18.97 -3.25
N ARG A 232 0.64 -17.93 -3.45
CA ARG A 232 0.17 -16.55 -3.40
C ARG A 232 0.37 -15.85 -4.73
N LEU A 233 -0.44 -14.83 -5.01
CA LEU A 233 -0.25 -13.98 -6.18
C LEU A 233 1.10 -13.27 -6.11
N THR A 234 1.81 -13.25 -7.22
CA THR A 234 3.05 -12.49 -7.38
C THR A 234 2.75 -11.00 -7.28
N LYS A 235 3.68 -10.24 -6.68
CA LYS A 235 3.58 -8.78 -6.64
C LYS A 235 3.93 -8.15 -7.99
N ASN A 236 4.72 -8.85 -8.78
CA ASN A 236 5.13 -8.41 -10.11
C ASN A 236 4.30 -9.14 -11.15
N PRO A 237 3.60 -8.42 -12.02
CA PRO A 237 2.82 -9.05 -13.07
C PRO A 237 3.73 -9.75 -14.07
N VAL A 238 3.27 -10.87 -14.56
CA VAL A 238 3.88 -11.55 -15.71
C VAL A 238 3.39 -10.89 -17.00
N LEU A 239 4.31 -10.62 -17.89
CA LEU A 239 4.01 -10.01 -19.16
C LEU A 239 3.49 -11.05 -20.16
N LEU A 240 2.25 -10.94 -20.60
CA LEU A 240 1.62 -11.88 -21.52
C LEU A 240 1.85 -11.54 -23.00
N GLY A 241 2.10 -10.30 -23.33
CA GLY A 241 2.29 -9.89 -24.72
C GLY A 241 2.04 -8.42 -24.96
N LYS A 242 1.98 -8.06 -26.22
CA LYS A 242 1.64 -6.71 -26.66
C LYS A 242 0.17 -6.68 -27.02
N ASN A 243 -0.61 -5.89 -26.31
CA ASN A 243 -1.89 -5.48 -26.83
C ASN A 243 -1.69 -4.25 -27.73
N ALA A 244 -1.77 -4.45 -29.02
CA ALA A 244 -1.86 -3.35 -29.96
C ALA A 244 -3.27 -2.75 -29.85
N ILE A 245 -3.50 -1.89 -28.86
CA ILE A 245 -4.71 -1.09 -28.80
C ILE A 245 -4.51 0.06 -29.79
N PRO A 246 -5.25 0.14 -30.89
CA PRO A 246 -5.15 1.23 -31.85
C PRO A 246 -5.84 2.46 -31.27
N LEU A 247 -5.25 3.08 -30.26
CA LEU A 247 -5.82 4.27 -29.60
C LEU A 247 -5.44 5.59 -30.29
N GLY A 248 -4.94 5.61 -31.49
CA GLY A 248 -4.57 6.86 -32.16
C GLY A 248 -3.49 7.70 -31.45
N TYR A 249 -2.96 7.23 -30.32
CA TYR A 249 -1.88 7.82 -29.56
C TYR A 249 -0.64 6.94 -29.68
N GLN A 250 0.54 7.57 -29.71
CA GLN A 250 1.80 6.84 -29.56
C GLN A 250 2.01 6.59 -28.06
N TRP A 251 1.42 5.54 -27.55
CA TRP A 251 1.73 5.04 -26.23
C TRP A 251 3.13 4.45 -26.20
N LYS A 252 3.80 4.56 -25.08
CA LYS A 252 5.05 3.82 -24.87
C LYS A 252 4.76 2.34 -25.02
N TYR A 253 5.72 1.63 -25.58
CA TYR A 253 5.62 0.19 -25.81
C TYR A 253 5.16 -0.61 -24.59
N ASP A 254 5.61 -0.21 -23.39
CA ASP A 254 5.29 -0.86 -22.13
C ASP A 254 3.84 -0.60 -21.67
N ASP A 255 3.23 0.48 -22.11
CA ASP A 255 1.85 0.82 -21.80
C ASP A 255 0.82 -0.05 -22.54
N LEU A 256 1.26 -0.80 -23.54
CA LEU A 256 0.44 -1.66 -24.40
C LEU A 256 0.56 -3.14 -24.06
N ARG A 257 1.15 -3.45 -22.90
CA ARG A 257 1.37 -4.83 -22.47
C ARG A 257 0.22 -5.30 -21.60
N GLU A 258 -0.20 -6.51 -21.83
CA GLU A 258 -1.13 -7.21 -20.96
C GLU A 258 -0.36 -7.84 -19.80
N PHE A 259 -0.84 -7.66 -18.57
CA PHE A 259 -0.26 -8.19 -17.36
C PHE A 259 -1.17 -9.23 -16.75
N LYS A 260 -0.56 -10.24 -16.18
CA LYS A 260 -1.22 -11.27 -15.41
C LYS A 260 -0.48 -11.47 -14.09
N LEU A 261 -1.22 -11.56 -13.00
CA LEU A 261 -0.70 -11.95 -11.69
C LEU A 261 -0.77 -13.47 -11.58
N GLU A 262 0.35 -14.13 -11.38
CA GLU A 262 0.43 -15.58 -11.23
C GLU A 262 0.61 -15.98 -9.78
N LYS A 263 0.26 -17.24 -9.46
CA LYS A 263 0.48 -17.78 -8.12
C LYS A 263 1.79 -18.55 -8.06
N GLU A 264 2.62 -18.19 -7.10
CA GLU A 264 3.89 -18.84 -6.80
C GLU A 264 3.92 -19.38 -5.37
N PRO A 265 4.67 -20.47 -5.10
CA PRO A 265 4.93 -20.89 -3.73
C PRO A 265 5.64 -19.78 -2.96
N SER A 266 5.19 -19.51 -1.76
CA SER A 266 5.77 -18.49 -0.89
C SER A 266 5.56 -18.87 0.57
N ASP A 267 6.55 -18.62 1.42
CA ASP A 267 6.47 -18.86 2.86
C ASP A 267 5.90 -17.67 3.63
N TYR A 268 5.72 -16.54 2.94
CA TYR A 268 5.10 -15.35 3.52
C TYR A 268 4.57 -14.40 2.44
N HIS A 269 3.71 -13.49 2.89
CA HIS A 269 3.27 -12.34 2.10
C HIS A 269 3.21 -11.09 2.98
N VAL A 270 3.91 -10.04 2.59
CA VAL A 270 3.81 -8.73 3.25
C VAL A 270 2.50 -8.07 2.81
N ILE A 271 1.55 -7.99 3.73
CA ILE A 271 0.23 -7.42 3.49
C ILE A 271 0.30 -5.88 3.47
N SER A 272 1.00 -5.33 4.46
CA SER A 272 1.14 -3.88 4.61
C SER A 272 2.39 -3.55 5.43
N TYR A 273 2.86 -2.31 5.33
CA TYR A 273 3.99 -1.83 6.12
C TYR A 273 3.91 -0.34 6.34
N GLY A 274 4.59 0.12 7.39
CA GLY A 274 4.74 1.54 7.69
C GLY A 274 6.11 1.85 8.27
N HIS A 275 6.51 3.10 8.16
CA HIS A 275 7.79 3.61 8.68
C HIS A 275 7.53 4.85 9.52
N LEU A 276 8.24 4.96 10.63
CA LEU A 276 8.21 6.09 11.54
C LEU A 276 9.64 6.58 11.79
N ASN A 277 9.91 7.83 11.42
CA ASN A 277 11.15 8.49 11.81
C ASN A 277 11.10 8.83 13.30
N LEU A 278 12.08 8.35 14.07
CA LEU A 278 12.19 8.57 15.51
C LEU A 278 13.03 9.80 15.86
N GLN A 279 13.68 10.43 14.87
CA GLN A 279 14.48 11.63 15.10
C GLN A 279 13.63 12.79 15.65
N ASN A 280 14.16 13.47 16.66
CA ASN A 280 13.50 14.62 17.32
C ASN A 280 12.12 14.28 17.95
N ARG A 281 11.89 13.03 18.31
CA ARG A 281 10.72 12.61 19.08
C ARG A 281 11.15 12.32 20.52
N HIS A 282 10.67 13.14 21.43
CA HIS A 282 10.93 13.06 22.88
C HIS A 282 9.64 12.78 23.61
#